data_11a8c1088192a8938b7036f27e331b29
#
_entry.id   11a8c1088192a8938b7036f27e331b29
#
_cell.length_a   1.000
_cell.length_b   1.000
_cell.length_c   1.000
_cell.angle_alpha   90.00
_cell.angle_beta   90.00
_cell.angle_gamma   90.00
#
_symmetry.space_group_name_H-M   'P 1'
#
loop_
_entity.id
_entity.type
_entity.pdbx_description
1 polymer ?
#
loop_
_entity_poly.entity_id
_entity_poly.type
_entity_poly.pdbx_seq_one_letter_code
_entity_poly.pdbx_strand_id
1 'polypeptide(L)'
;KCFAIVRTDRSDKHKGISFMLIDMDAPGVEVRPITMISGTSPVCETFFTDVKVPKENLVGREGQGWTIGKRLLQHERTNISGGGRLAGMMGQSLADVAKKYCETGGDGGLVNKVLRDKIADFEIRWNSFLLTARRAVEESKAQGGVSEISSVLKKVGTKLAQERSELLIEIRGLQGLGWEGDEFGDDELEDVRGWLFGKAATIYGGSTEVQNNIIAKRVLGMLDHQ
;
A
#
# COMPACT_ATOMS: atom_id res chain seq x y z
N LYS A 1 -7.01 -19.12 -7.99
CA LYS A 1 -7.01 -18.60 -9.39
C LYS A 1 -6.32 -17.25 -9.42
N CYS A 2 -5.59 -16.95 -10.49
CA CYS A 2 -5.14 -15.60 -10.80
C CYS A 2 -5.87 -15.08 -12.04
N PHE A 3 -5.87 -13.77 -12.23
CA PHE A 3 -6.24 -13.17 -13.50
C PHE A 3 -4.98 -12.77 -14.27
N ALA A 4 -5.04 -12.89 -15.59
CA ALA A 4 -3.96 -12.51 -16.47
C ALA A 4 -4.48 -11.66 -17.63
N ILE A 5 -3.72 -10.64 -17.98
CA ILE A 5 -3.88 -9.90 -19.21
C ILE A 5 -2.97 -10.58 -20.24
N VAL A 6 -3.58 -11.20 -21.22
CA VAL A 6 -2.87 -12.03 -22.21
C VAL A 6 -3.03 -11.45 -23.62
N ARG A 7 -2.02 -11.61 -24.44
CA ARG A 7 -2.07 -11.21 -25.86
C ARG A 7 -2.64 -12.32 -26.71
N THR A 8 -3.83 -12.09 -27.22
CA THR A 8 -4.52 -13.01 -28.14
C THR A 8 -4.40 -12.60 -29.60
N ASP A 9 -4.19 -11.31 -29.89
CA ASP A 9 -3.96 -10.79 -31.22
C ASP A 9 -2.79 -9.79 -31.22
N ARG A 10 -1.90 -9.86 -32.18
CA ARG A 10 -0.73 -8.98 -32.32
C ARG A 10 -0.95 -7.81 -33.27
N SER A 11 -2.09 -7.75 -33.96
CA SER A 11 -2.40 -6.69 -34.93
C SER A 11 -2.75 -5.37 -34.28
N ASP A 12 -3.28 -5.36 -33.04
CA ASP A 12 -3.67 -4.14 -32.32
C ASP A 12 -3.08 -4.14 -30.92
N LYS A 13 -2.57 -2.97 -30.49
CA LYS A 13 -1.89 -2.79 -29.20
C LYS A 13 -2.83 -3.07 -28.01
N HIS A 14 -4.05 -2.61 -28.04
CA HIS A 14 -5.00 -2.68 -26.93
C HIS A 14 -6.15 -3.67 -27.19
N LYS A 15 -6.70 -3.71 -28.41
CA LYS A 15 -7.75 -4.67 -28.81
C LYS A 15 -7.23 -6.09 -28.94
N GLY A 16 -5.92 -6.27 -29.08
CA GLY A 16 -5.29 -7.60 -29.08
C GLY A 16 -5.05 -8.18 -27.69
N ILE A 17 -5.65 -7.61 -26.64
CA ILE A 17 -5.45 -8.05 -25.25
C ILE A 17 -6.77 -8.59 -24.69
N SER A 18 -6.72 -9.80 -24.13
CA SER A 18 -7.82 -10.48 -23.48
C SER A 18 -7.56 -10.64 -21.98
N PHE A 19 -8.61 -10.87 -21.20
CA PHE A 19 -8.52 -11.04 -19.74
C PHE A 19 -8.98 -12.46 -19.39
N MET A 20 -8.10 -13.25 -18.76
CA MET A 20 -8.37 -14.65 -18.46
C MET A 20 -8.17 -14.95 -16.99
N LEU A 21 -8.96 -15.92 -16.49
CA LEU A 21 -8.77 -16.50 -15.16
C LEU A 21 -7.98 -17.80 -15.31
N ILE A 22 -6.78 -17.84 -14.73
CA ILE A 22 -5.91 -19.01 -14.75
C ILE A 22 -6.03 -19.74 -13.41
N ASP A 23 -6.19 -21.06 -13.46
CA ASP A 23 -6.14 -21.89 -12.27
C ASP A 23 -4.67 -22.01 -11.83
N MET A 24 -4.39 -21.69 -10.57
CA MET A 24 -3.02 -21.75 -10.06
C MET A 24 -2.53 -23.18 -9.81
N ASP A 25 -3.45 -24.14 -9.76
CA ASP A 25 -3.13 -25.58 -9.63
C ASP A 25 -3.05 -26.27 -11.00
N ALA A 26 -3.18 -25.50 -12.11
CA ALA A 26 -3.11 -26.07 -13.46
C ALA A 26 -1.69 -26.57 -13.79
N PRO A 27 -1.57 -27.68 -14.55
CA PRO A 27 -0.26 -28.12 -15.04
C PRO A 27 0.45 -27.01 -15.82
N GLY A 28 1.74 -26.82 -15.53
CA GLY A 28 2.56 -25.75 -16.11
C GLY A 28 2.57 -24.45 -15.35
N VAL A 29 1.82 -24.33 -14.24
CA VAL A 29 1.94 -23.22 -13.29
C VAL A 29 2.91 -23.60 -12.19
N GLU A 30 3.95 -22.79 -11.99
CA GLU A 30 4.91 -22.94 -10.90
C GLU A 30 4.97 -21.65 -10.11
N VAL A 31 4.84 -21.73 -8.78
CA VAL A 31 4.90 -20.59 -7.87
C VAL A 31 6.11 -20.73 -6.96
N ARG A 32 6.98 -19.73 -6.95
CA ARG A 32 8.18 -19.67 -6.09
C ARG A 32 8.05 -18.53 -5.12
N PRO A 33 8.13 -18.75 -3.79
CA PRO A 33 8.09 -17.69 -2.82
C PRO A 33 9.36 -16.82 -2.91
N ILE A 34 9.20 -15.51 -2.69
CA ILE A 34 10.29 -14.55 -2.57
C ILE A 34 10.37 -14.11 -1.12
N THR A 35 11.41 -14.52 -0.40
CA THR A 35 11.65 -14.05 0.96
C THR A 35 12.10 -12.61 0.94
N MET A 36 11.33 -11.74 1.57
CA MET A 36 11.63 -10.32 1.67
C MET A 36 12.49 -10.01 2.90
N ILE A 37 13.02 -8.78 2.96
CA ILE A 37 13.82 -8.30 4.09
C ILE A 37 13.08 -8.39 5.45
N SER A 38 11.73 -8.38 5.42
CA SER A 38 10.89 -8.60 6.60
C SER A 38 10.87 -10.04 7.14
N GLY A 39 11.59 -10.97 6.50
CA GLY A 39 11.62 -12.39 6.86
C GLY A 39 10.41 -13.20 6.39
N THR A 40 9.44 -12.56 5.77
CA THR A 40 8.21 -13.20 5.25
C THR A 40 8.20 -13.23 3.72
N SER A 41 7.34 -14.05 3.14
CA SER A 41 7.16 -14.16 1.69
C SER A 41 5.72 -13.83 1.27
N PRO A 42 5.30 -12.55 1.34
CA PRO A 42 3.96 -12.13 0.93
C PRO A 42 3.81 -12.00 -0.59
N VAL A 43 4.89 -12.17 -1.33
CA VAL A 43 4.97 -12.11 -2.79
C VAL A 43 5.69 -13.33 -3.32
N CYS A 44 5.44 -13.64 -4.61
CA CYS A 44 6.05 -14.79 -5.27
C CYS A 44 6.39 -14.47 -6.73
N GLU A 45 7.27 -15.26 -7.31
CA GLU A 45 7.41 -15.41 -8.75
C GLU A 45 6.40 -16.46 -9.23
N THR A 46 5.77 -16.23 -10.37
CA THR A 46 4.86 -17.20 -10.98
C THR A 46 5.29 -17.43 -12.43
N PHE A 47 5.51 -18.70 -12.77
CA PHE A 47 5.89 -19.14 -14.10
C PHE A 47 4.72 -19.86 -14.77
N PHE A 48 4.50 -19.59 -16.04
CA PHE A 48 3.47 -20.20 -16.85
C PHE A 48 4.13 -20.83 -18.06
N THR A 49 4.13 -22.16 -18.13
CA THR A 49 4.71 -22.91 -19.23
C THR A 49 3.65 -23.78 -19.87
N ASP A 50 3.22 -23.42 -21.07
CA ASP A 50 2.21 -24.14 -21.87
C ASP A 50 0.91 -24.45 -21.11
N VAL A 51 0.51 -23.53 -20.20
CA VAL A 51 -0.70 -23.68 -19.39
C VAL A 51 -1.94 -23.62 -20.27
N LYS A 52 -2.74 -24.68 -20.21
CA LYS A 52 -4.03 -24.75 -20.92
C LYS A 52 -5.11 -24.11 -20.07
N VAL A 53 -5.73 -23.08 -20.60
CA VAL A 53 -6.83 -22.36 -19.92
C VAL A 53 -8.13 -22.61 -20.69
N PRO A 54 -9.19 -23.10 -20.03
CA PRO A 54 -10.50 -23.29 -20.66
C PRO A 54 -11.06 -21.96 -21.21
N LYS A 55 -11.77 -22.03 -22.33
CA LYS A 55 -12.34 -20.83 -22.98
C LYS A 55 -13.39 -20.13 -22.12
N GLU A 56 -14.09 -20.85 -21.28
CA GLU A 56 -15.07 -20.34 -20.32
C GLU A 56 -14.43 -19.45 -19.22
N ASN A 57 -13.11 -19.52 -19.04
CA ASN A 57 -12.35 -18.65 -18.14
C ASN A 57 -12.00 -17.29 -18.77
N LEU A 58 -12.40 -17.04 -20.00
CA LEU A 58 -12.31 -15.72 -20.63
C LEU A 58 -13.34 -14.77 -19.98
N VAL A 59 -12.85 -13.67 -19.43
CA VAL A 59 -13.71 -12.65 -18.85
C VAL A 59 -14.09 -11.63 -19.93
N GLY A 60 -15.38 -11.52 -20.20
CA GLY A 60 -15.88 -10.68 -21.27
C GLY A 60 -15.69 -11.31 -22.66
N ARG A 61 -15.27 -10.50 -23.63
CA ARG A 61 -15.00 -10.95 -25.00
C ARG A 61 -13.50 -10.84 -25.28
N GLU A 62 -13.04 -11.61 -26.25
CA GLU A 62 -11.68 -11.46 -26.78
C GLU A 62 -11.43 -10.01 -27.22
N GLY A 63 -10.25 -9.48 -26.92
CA GLY A 63 -9.90 -8.10 -27.21
C GLY A 63 -10.38 -7.05 -26.18
N GLN A 64 -11.14 -7.44 -25.15
CA GLN A 64 -11.63 -6.50 -24.12
C GLN A 64 -10.73 -6.41 -22.88
N GLY A 65 -9.64 -7.15 -22.83
CA GLY A 65 -8.80 -7.28 -21.63
C GLY A 65 -8.23 -5.95 -21.14
N TRP A 66 -7.88 -5.04 -22.04
CA TRP A 66 -7.39 -3.70 -21.66
C TRP A 66 -8.45 -2.86 -20.93
N THR A 67 -9.68 -2.90 -21.40
CA THR A 67 -10.81 -2.17 -20.78
C THR A 67 -11.15 -2.75 -19.42
N ILE A 68 -11.16 -4.10 -19.30
CA ILE A 68 -11.42 -4.80 -18.05
C ILE A 68 -10.30 -4.50 -17.03
N GLY A 69 -9.03 -4.58 -17.46
CA GLY A 69 -7.88 -4.26 -16.61
C GLY A 69 -7.89 -2.82 -16.09
N LYS A 70 -8.24 -1.84 -16.94
CA LYS A 70 -8.41 -0.45 -16.49
C LYS A 70 -9.49 -0.30 -15.42
N ARG A 71 -10.62 -0.99 -15.58
CA ARG A 71 -11.71 -0.96 -14.59
C ARG A 71 -11.29 -1.62 -13.27
N LEU A 72 -10.59 -2.73 -13.33
CA LEU A 72 -10.02 -3.39 -12.14
C LEU A 72 -9.11 -2.43 -11.35
N LEU A 73 -8.18 -1.74 -12.04
CA LEU A 73 -7.29 -0.77 -11.42
C LEU A 73 -8.02 0.45 -10.83
N GLN A 74 -9.19 0.81 -11.37
CA GLN A 74 -10.02 1.85 -10.74
C GLN A 74 -10.59 1.39 -9.39
N HIS A 75 -11.08 0.15 -9.31
CA HIS A 75 -11.55 -0.43 -8.04
C HIS A 75 -10.42 -0.59 -7.02
N GLU A 76 -9.24 -1.02 -7.47
CA GLU A 76 -8.05 -1.10 -6.60
C GLU A 76 -7.71 0.26 -5.99
N ARG A 77 -7.67 1.33 -6.78
CA ARG A 77 -7.42 2.70 -6.28
C ARG A 77 -8.45 3.12 -5.23
N THR A 78 -9.72 2.80 -5.44
CA THR A 78 -10.78 3.09 -4.46
C THR A 78 -10.53 2.36 -3.14
N ASN A 79 -10.09 1.11 -3.19
CA ASN A 79 -9.78 0.33 -1.99
C ASN A 79 -8.51 0.82 -1.26
N ILE A 80 -7.49 1.26 -2.01
CA ILE A 80 -6.25 1.80 -1.43
C ILE A 80 -6.50 3.18 -0.82
N SER A 81 -7.28 4.04 -1.48
CA SER A 81 -7.59 5.39 -1.02
C SER A 81 -8.75 5.46 -0.02
N GLY A 82 -9.56 4.42 0.08
CA GLY A 82 -10.64 4.34 1.06
C GLY A 82 -10.09 4.18 2.47
N GLY A 83 -10.05 5.27 3.25
CA GLY A 83 -9.41 5.41 4.56
C GLY A 83 -9.65 4.29 5.59
N GLY A 84 -10.53 3.31 5.33
CA GLY A 84 -10.77 2.17 6.22
C GLY A 84 -9.55 1.25 6.40
N ARG A 85 -8.77 1.02 5.35
CA ARG A 85 -7.56 0.21 5.44
C ARG A 85 -6.42 0.97 6.14
N LEU A 86 -6.30 2.27 5.88
CA LEU A 86 -5.31 3.15 6.52
C LEU A 86 -5.65 3.39 8.00
N ALA A 87 -6.93 3.53 8.36
CA ALA A 87 -7.36 3.63 9.77
C ALA A 87 -7.07 2.34 10.55
N GLY A 88 -7.23 1.15 9.91
CA GLY A 88 -6.87 -0.15 10.51
C GLY A 88 -5.36 -0.36 10.69
N MET A 89 -4.51 0.39 9.99
CA MET A 89 -3.04 0.35 10.13
C MET A 89 -2.53 1.14 11.35
N MET A 90 -3.43 1.84 12.08
CA MET A 90 -3.03 2.71 13.19
C MET A 90 -2.54 1.98 14.44
N GLY A 91 -2.87 0.71 14.66
CA GLY A 91 -2.41 -0.01 15.84
C GLY A 91 -2.55 0.80 17.14
N GLN A 92 -1.60 0.64 18.06
CA GLN A 92 -1.54 1.42 19.30
C GLN A 92 -1.15 2.88 19.03
N SER A 93 -1.63 3.81 19.87
CA SER A 93 -1.20 5.21 19.86
C SER A 93 0.30 5.33 20.09
N LEU A 94 1.00 6.14 19.28
CA LEU A 94 2.42 6.40 19.48
C LEU A 94 2.72 6.98 20.87
N ALA A 95 1.83 7.81 21.39
CA ALA A 95 1.96 8.36 22.73
C ALA A 95 1.88 7.28 23.82
N ASP A 96 1.00 6.28 23.66
CA ASP A 96 0.89 5.20 24.63
C ASP A 96 2.08 4.24 24.55
N VAL A 97 2.56 3.93 23.37
CA VAL A 97 3.80 3.16 23.18
C VAL A 97 4.99 3.93 23.78
N ALA A 98 5.08 5.24 23.54
CA ALA A 98 6.16 6.06 24.09
C ALA A 98 6.16 6.08 25.62
N LYS A 99 5.01 6.12 26.28
CA LYS A 99 4.92 6.01 27.76
C LYS A 99 5.39 4.64 28.30
N LYS A 100 5.28 3.58 27.51
CA LYS A 100 5.72 2.24 27.89
C LYS A 100 7.23 2.08 27.81
N TYR A 101 7.89 2.72 26.82
CA TYR A 101 9.30 2.49 26.50
C TYR A 101 10.24 3.65 26.83
N CYS A 102 9.69 4.85 27.06
CA CYS A 102 10.49 6.06 27.29
C CYS A 102 10.29 6.61 28.71
N GLU A 103 11.30 7.30 29.21
CA GLU A 103 11.23 7.98 30.51
C GLU A 103 10.18 9.09 30.49
N THR A 104 9.33 9.11 31.54
CA THR A 104 8.31 10.13 31.76
C THR A 104 8.62 10.97 32.98
N GLY A 105 8.35 12.29 32.88
CA GLY A 105 8.48 13.21 33.99
C GLY A 105 7.33 13.10 34.99
N GLY A 106 7.42 13.85 36.10
CA GLY A 106 6.40 13.89 37.14
C GLY A 106 5.02 14.42 36.66
N ASP A 107 4.98 15.11 35.54
CA ASP A 107 3.79 15.58 34.84
C ASP A 107 3.20 14.53 33.88
N GLY A 108 3.79 13.34 33.79
CA GLY A 108 3.39 12.29 32.85
C GLY A 108 3.78 12.54 31.39
N GLY A 109 4.50 13.61 31.09
CA GLY A 109 5.04 13.92 29.77
C GLY A 109 6.39 13.23 29.53
N LEU A 110 6.74 13.00 28.25
CA LEU A 110 8.04 12.46 27.89
C LEU A 110 9.16 13.42 28.28
N VAL A 111 10.22 12.88 28.90
CA VAL A 111 11.45 13.64 29.24
C VAL A 111 12.16 14.07 27.95
N ASN A 112 12.23 13.16 26.95
CA ASN A 112 12.79 13.50 25.64
C ASN A 112 11.82 14.41 24.86
N LYS A 113 12.07 15.72 24.93
CA LYS A 113 11.25 16.74 24.28
C LYS A 113 11.30 16.65 22.76
N VAL A 114 12.43 16.24 22.16
CA VAL A 114 12.57 16.08 20.72
C VAL A 114 11.66 14.96 20.22
N LEU A 115 11.66 13.81 20.90
CA LEU A 115 10.77 12.71 20.53
C LEU A 115 9.30 13.10 20.72
N ARG A 116 8.97 13.80 21.80
CA ARG A 116 7.63 14.32 22.04
C ARG A 116 7.14 15.20 20.89
N ASP A 117 7.98 16.13 20.44
CA ASP A 117 7.65 17.04 19.36
C ASP A 117 7.47 16.29 18.02
N LYS A 118 8.30 15.29 17.73
CA LYS A 118 8.13 14.41 16.56
C LYS A 118 6.77 13.68 16.58
N ILE A 119 6.39 13.12 17.73
CA ILE A 119 5.10 12.44 17.90
C ILE A 119 3.95 13.43 17.69
N ALA A 120 4.01 14.61 18.30
CA ALA A 120 2.97 15.63 18.16
C ALA A 120 2.82 16.11 16.71
N ASP A 121 3.91 16.38 16.01
CA ASP A 121 3.90 16.76 14.59
C ASP A 121 3.30 15.65 13.72
N PHE A 122 3.70 14.39 13.97
CA PHE A 122 3.11 13.26 13.27
C PHE A 122 1.60 13.19 13.48
N GLU A 123 1.12 13.29 14.72
CA GLU A 123 -0.32 13.21 15.05
C GLU A 123 -1.13 14.33 14.39
N ILE A 124 -0.59 15.55 14.32
CA ILE A 124 -1.23 16.68 13.62
C ILE A 124 -1.37 16.36 12.12
N ARG A 125 -0.30 15.91 11.48
CA ARG A 125 -0.30 15.56 10.04
C ARG A 125 -1.19 14.35 9.75
N TRP A 126 -1.20 13.36 10.63
CA TRP A 126 -2.05 12.20 10.52
C TRP A 126 -3.55 12.56 10.62
N ASN A 127 -3.93 13.37 11.59
CA ASN A 127 -5.32 13.83 11.72
C ASN A 127 -5.75 14.67 10.51
N SER A 128 -4.90 15.53 10.00
CA SER A 128 -5.16 16.30 8.78
C SER A 128 -5.35 15.38 7.56
N PHE A 129 -4.55 14.32 7.46
CA PHE A 129 -4.69 13.29 6.43
C PHE A 129 -6.04 12.55 6.54
N LEU A 130 -6.44 12.13 7.75
CA LEU A 130 -7.72 11.44 7.97
C LEU A 130 -8.92 12.31 7.57
N LEU A 131 -8.91 13.59 7.93
CA LEU A 131 -9.95 14.54 7.54
C LEU A 131 -10.01 14.71 6.01
N THR A 132 -8.86 14.77 5.36
CA THR A 132 -8.76 14.86 3.89
C THR A 132 -9.29 13.58 3.23
N ALA A 133 -8.94 12.41 3.77
CA ALA A 133 -9.43 11.13 3.27
C ALA A 133 -10.95 11.01 3.42
N ARG A 134 -11.51 11.46 4.55
CA ARG A 134 -12.95 11.50 4.79
C ARG A 134 -13.64 12.40 3.76
N ARG A 135 -13.12 13.61 3.53
CA ARG A 135 -13.65 14.52 2.51
C ARG A 135 -13.65 13.88 1.12
N ALA A 136 -12.56 13.21 0.73
CA ALA A 136 -12.47 12.54 -0.56
C ALA A 136 -13.52 11.44 -0.75
N VAL A 137 -13.87 10.71 0.32
CA VAL A 137 -14.95 9.70 0.29
C VAL A 137 -16.30 10.37 0.09
N GLU A 138 -16.57 11.47 0.77
CA GLU A 138 -17.83 12.23 0.64
C GLU A 138 -17.98 12.82 -0.77
N GLU A 139 -16.93 13.43 -1.34
CA GLU A 139 -16.88 13.92 -2.71
C GLU A 139 -17.10 12.80 -3.74
N SER A 140 -16.45 11.65 -3.56
CA SER A 140 -16.60 10.49 -4.44
C SER A 140 -18.05 9.96 -4.47
N LYS A 141 -18.73 9.95 -3.32
CA LYS A 141 -20.14 9.56 -3.23
C LYS A 141 -21.05 10.56 -3.95
N ALA A 142 -20.77 11.86 -3.81
CA ALA A 142 -21.58 12.91 -4.43
C ALA A 142 -21.42 12.94 -5.96
N GLN A 143 -20.22 12.67 -6.48
CA GLN A 143 -19.89 12.76 -7.90
C GLN A 143 -20.02 11.44 -8.67
N GLY A 144 -20.21 10.31 -7.96
CA GLY A 144 -20.32 8.98 -8.57
C GLY A 144 -19.04 8.44 -9.20
N GLY A 145 -17.86 8.93 -8.78
CA GLY A 145 -16.57 8.54 -9.33
C GLY A 145 -15.44 8.56 -8.32
N VAL A 146 -14.27 8.06 -8.71
CA VAL A 146 -13.05 8.11 -7.87
C VAL A 146 -12.53 9.55 -7.88
N SER A 147 -12.40 10.16 -6.71
CA SER A 147 -11.82 11.49 -6.56
C SER A 147 -10.37 11.52 -7.05
N GLU A 148 -9.97 12.55 -7.80
CA GLU A 148 -8.60 12.76 -8.27
C GLU A 148 -7.62 12.94 -7.12
N ILE A 149 -8.11 13.33 -5.94
CA ILE A 149 -7.34 13.43 -4.69
C ILE A 149 -6.79 12.06 -4.22
N SER A 150 -7.29 10.94 -4.79
CA SER A 150 -6.81 9.59 -4.45
C SER A 150 -5.29 9.41 -4.62
N SER A 151 -4.70 10.07 -5.60
CA SER A 151 -3.25 10.08 -5.82
C SER A 151 -2.49 10.86 -4.73
N VAL A 152 -3.08 11.94 -4.24
CA VAL A 152 -2.55 12.72 -3.10
C VAL A 152 -2.62 11.87 -1.83
N LEU A 153 -3.76 11.22 -1.58
CA LEU A 153 -3.95 10.34 -0.43
C LEU A 153 -2.96 9.18 -0.43
N LYS A 154 -2.75 8.53 -1.58
CA LYS A 154 -1.78 7.45 -1.70
C LYS A 154 -0.37 7.95 -1.37
N LYS A 155 0.07 9.04 -1.96
CA LYS A 155 1.41 9.62 -1.73
C LYS A 155 1.62 10.00 -0.26
N VAL A 156 0.70 10.77 0.32
CA VAL A 156 0.82 11.27 1.69
C VAL A 156 0.65 10.13 2.71
N GLY A 157 -0.37 9.29 2.53
CA GLY A 157 -0.67 8.20 3.46
C GLY A 157 0.44 7.16 3.55
N THR A 158 1.07 6.78 2.42
CA THR A 158 2.19 5.82 2.45
C THR A 158 3.45 6.41 3.09
N LYS A 159 3.69 7.71 2.93
CA LYS A 159 4.79 8.40 3.61
C LYS A 159 4.54 8.47 5.12
N LEU A 160 3.34 8.84 5.55
CA LEU A 160 2.97 8.85 6.97
C LEU A 160 3.04 7.45 7.59
N ALA A 161 2.65 6.41 6.87
CA ALA A 161 2.78 5.04 7.35
C ALA A 161 4.25 4.62 7.58
N GLN A 162 5.16 5.03 6.70
CA GLN A 162 6.60 4.82 6.89
C GLN A 162 7.15 5.62 8.08
N GLU A 163 6.81 6.88 8.18
CA GLU A 163 7.21 7.75 9.31
C GLU A 163 6.71 7.21 10.64
N ARG A 164 5.47 6.68 10.68
CA ARG A 164 4.94 6.03 11.87
C ARG A 164 5.77 4.83 12.31
N SER A 165 6.10 3.95 11.38
CA SER A 165 6.92 2.78 11.70
C SER A 165 8.34 3.17 12.12
N GLU A 166 8.92 4.22 11.54
CA GLU A 166 10.22 4.76 11.97
C GLU A 166 10.14 5.33 13.40
N LEU A 167 9.09 6.06 13.73
CA LEU A 167 8.86 6.55 15.09
C LEU A 167 8.66 5.42 16.10
N LEU A 168 7.96 4.34 15.73
CA LEU A 168 7.82 3.15 16.59
C LEU A 168 9.18 2.54 16.91
N ILE A 169 10.04 2.35 15.92
CA ILE A 169 11.40 1.82 16.14
C ILE A 169 12.23 2.78 17.02
N GLU A 170 12.14 4.10 16.78
CA GLU A 170 12.82 5.09 17.63
C GLU A 170 12.32 5.06 19.08
N ILE A 171 11.02 4.93 19.31
CA ILE A 171 10.38 4.83 20.62
C ILE A 171 10.84 3.56 21.37
N ARG A 172 10.88 2.43 20.68
CA ARG A 172 11.28 1.15 21.28
C ARG A 172 12.77 1.10 21.64
N GLY A 173 13.60 1.97 21.08
CA GLY A 173 15.03 2.02 21.38
C GLY A 173 15.71 0.67 21.09
N LEU A 174 16.35 0.06 22.10
CA LEU A 174 17.03 -1.23 21.94
C LEU A 174 16.08 -2.38 21.58
N GLN A 175 14.83 -2.34 22.04
CA GLN A 175 13.81 -3.33 21.67
C GLN A 175 13.40 -3.22 20.19
N GLY A 176 13.60 -2.06 19.56
CA GLY A 176 13.44 -1.86 18.13
C GLY A 176 14.54 -2.45 17.25
N LEU A 177 15.55 -3.10 17.82
CA LEU A 177 16.62 -3.81 17.11
C LEU A 177 16.38 -5.33 17.07
N GLY A 178 15.35 -5.84 17.74
CA GLY A 178 15.03 -7.26 17.81
C GLY A 178 14.64 -7.84 16.46
N TRP A 179 15.07 -9.08 16.21
CA TRP A 179 14.67 -9.86 15.03
C TRP A 179 14.04 -11.19 15.41
N GLU A 180 14.58 -11.83 16.42
CA GLU A 180 14.15 -13.07 17.04
C GLU A 180 14.73 -13.17 18.46
N GLY A 181 14.23 -14.06 19.29
CA GLY A 181 14.68 -14.29 20.66
C GLY A 181 13.59 -14.01 21.68
N ASP A 182 13.62 -14.72 22.81
CA ASP A 182 12.63 -14.65 23.89
C ASP A 182 12.71 -13.34 24.70
N GLU A 183 13.75 -12.54 24.50
CA GLU A 183 13.95 -11.23 25.10
C GLU A 183 13.13 -10.13 24.45
N PHE A 184 12.50 -10.40 23.30
CA PHE A 184 11.65 -9.47 22.57
C PHE A 184 10.18 -9.92 22.59
N GLY A 185 9.28 -8.98 22.79
CA GLY A 185 7.85 -9.25 22.68
C GLY A 185 7.41 -9.42 21.21
N ASP A 186 6.36 -10.20 20.99
CA ASP A 186 5.81 -10.42 19.66
C ASP A 186 5.46 -9.10 18.93
N ASP A 187 4.92 -8.13 19.67
CA ASP A 187 4.59 -6.79 19.16
C ASP A 187 5.83 -5.98 18.76
N GLU A 188 6.97 -6.20 19.42
CA GLU A 188 8.25 -5.58 19.10
C GLU A 188 8.83 -6.14 17.81
N LEU A 189 8.84 -7.47 17.68
CA LEU A 189 9.29 -8.16 16.47
C LEU A 189 8.40 -7.84 15.27
N GLU A 190 7.07 -7.75 15.47
CA GLU A 190 6.13 -7.39 14.43
C GLU A 190 6.35 -5.95 13.93
N ASP A 191 6.61 -4.99 14.82
CA ASP A 191 6.90 -3.61 14.44
C ASP A 191 8.18 -3.50 13.59
N VAL A 192 9.25 -4.24 13.94
CA VAL A 192 10.50 -4.27 13.15
C VAL A 192 10.25 -4.84 11.75
N ARG A 193 9.56 -5.98 11.67
CA ARG A 193 9.21 -6.61 10.39
C ARG A 193 8.28 -5.73 9.57
N GLY A 194 7.30 -5.10 10.23
CA GLY A 194 6.39 -4.14 9.62
C GLY A 194 7.09 -2.89 9.08
N TRP A 195 8.05 -2.36 9.81
CA TRP A 195 8.90 -1.24 9.36
C TRP A 195 9.69 -1.60 8.10
N LEU A 196 10.31 -2.77 8.06
CA LEU A 196 11.07 -3.24 6.89
C LEU A 196 10.15 -3.47 5.68
N PHE A 197 9.01 -4.15 5.88
CA PHE A 197 8.02 -4.37 4.83
C PHE A 197 7.43 -3.06 4.30
N GLY A 198 7.16 -2.11 5.20
CA GLY A 198 6.57 -0.81 4.90
C GLY A 198 7.38 0.05 3.92
N LYS A 199 8.69 -0.24 3.74
CA LYS A 199 9.52 0.47 2.75
C LYS A 199 9.00 0.32 1.31
N ALA A 200 8.32 -0.78 0.99
CA ALA A 200 7.70 -1.00 -0.31
C ALA A 200 6.45 -0.15 -0.55
N ALA A 201 5.85 0.44 0.50
CA ALA A 201 4.57 1.15 0.40
C ALA A 201 4.59 2.35 -0.55
N THR A 202 5.73 3.03 -0.71
CA THR A 202 5.89 4.14 -1.65
C THR A 202 6.19 3.71 -3.08
N ILE A 203 6.33 2.40 -3.33
CA ILE A 203 6.67 1.82 -4.63
C ILE A 203 5.46 1.10 -5.23
N TYR A 204 4.89 0.13 -4.53
CA TYR A 204 3.75 -0.63 -5.06
C TYR A 204 2.46 0.21 -5.13
N GLY A 205 1.51 -0.20 -5.96
CA GLY A 205 0.27 0.57 -6.20
C GLY A 205 0.51 1.91 -6.91
N GLY A 206 1.64 2.04 -7.60
CA GLY A 206 2.14 3.24 -8.26
C GLY A 206 3.13 4.02 -7.39
N SER A 207 4.37 4.16 -7.89
CA SER A 207 5.44 4.84 -7.14
C SER A 207 5.11 6.32 -6.86
N THR A 208 5.82 6.90 -5.91
CA THR A 208 5.69 8.33 -5.56
C THR A 208 5.84 9.22 -6.79
N GLU A 209 6.75 8.89 -7.71
CA GLU A 209 7.01 9.62 -8.96
C GLU A 209 5.80 9.55 -9.89
N VAL A 210 5.22 8.34 -10.06
CA VAL A 210 3.99 8.15 -10.84
C VAL A 210 2.83 8.94 -10.23
N GLN A 211 2.68 8.92 -8.90
CA GLN A 211 1.64 9.71 -8.23
C GLN A 211 1.87 11.22 -8.42
N ASN A 212 3.12 11.70 -8.35
CA ASN A 212 3.45 13.10 -8.63
C ASN A 212 3.03 13.50 -10.05
N ASN A 213 3.31 12.65 -11.06
CA ASN A 213 2.91 12.92 -12.44
C ASN A 213 1.38 12.99 -12.60
N ILE A 214 0.65 12.09 -11.92
CA ILE A 214 -0.83 12.11 -11.94
C ILE A 214 -1.35 13.39 -11.27
N ILE A 215 -0.79 13.77 -10.12
CA ILE A 215 -1.17 14.99 -9.39
C ILE A 215 -0.91 16.22 -10.27
N ALA A 216 0.29 16.33 -10.85
CA ALA A 216 0.65 17.45 -11.71
C ALA A 216 -0.33 17.62 -12.87
N LYS A 217 -0.62 16.54 -13.60
CA LYS A 217 -1.45 16.57 -14.79
C LYS A 217 -2.94 16.71 -14.49
N ARG A 218 -3.47 15.96 -13.53
CA ARG A 218 -4.93 15.84 -13.31
C ARG A 218 -5.46 16.72 -12.20
N VAL A 219 -4.67 16.95 -11.13
CA VAL A 219 -5.11 17.78 -10.01
C VAL A 219 -4.73 19.24 -10.23
N LEU A 220 -3.49 19.48 -10.72
CA LEU A 220 -2.96 20.83 -10.91
C LEU A 220 -3.10 21.35 -12.35
N GLY A 221 -3.52 20.53 -13.32
CA GLY A 221 -3.68 20.94 -14.72
C GLY A 221 -2.37 21.35 -15.41
N MET A 222 -1.22 20.87 -14.94
CA MET A 222 0.07 21.21 -15.54
C MET A 222 0.24 20.53 -16.89
N LEU A 223 0.95 21.21 -17.80
CA LEU A 223 1.26 20.67 -19.14
C LEU A 223 2.15 19.43 -19.04
N ASP A 224 1.95 18.51 -19.98
CA ASP A 224 2.83 17.36 -20.17
C ASP A 224 4.17 17.88 -20.74
N HIS A 225 5.27 17.64 -20.06
CA HIS A 225 6.59 17.79 -20.67
C HIS A 225 6.79 16.63 -21.64
N GLN A 226 6.84 16.95 -22.91
CA GLN A 226 7.22 16.02 -23.98
C GLN A 226 8.68 15.68 -23.89
#